data_318962fddbe1dd751b66fdb537bc4463
#
_entry.id   318962fddbe1dd751b66fdb537bc4463
#
_cell.length_a   1.000
_cell.length_b   1.000
_cell.length_c   1.000
_cell.angle_alpha   90.00
_cell.angle_beta   90.00
_cell.angle_gamma   90.00
#
_symmetry.space_group_name_H-M   'P 1'
#
loop_
_entity.id
_entity.type
_entity.pdbx_description
1 polymer ?
#
loop_
_entity_poly.entity_id
_entity_poly.type
_entity_poly.pdbx_seq_one_letter_code
_entity_poly.pdbx_strand_id
1 'polypeptide(L)'
;VFERTSTGAPFTAGQELLLGLGSTLGIAAQAAVLIPFLRASGYHFRPRFDFKNTGLGKTFRLAKWTLGFVLVTQAAFIVVTKLASGATVGGEGAGLTAYSNAYAVWILPHSLITVSLATAMLPAASRLAAAGDRPGVAAETMRAIRLAMTALLPASVAFLVLGLPLAHLAFGFGQGAKDASYVGGALIALAIGLVPFTVQYICLRAFYALED
;
A
#
# COMPACT_ATOMS: atom_id res chain seq x y z
N VAL A 1 -25.66 17.82 3.33
CA VAL A 1 -25.76 16.72 4.29
C VAL A 1 -24.54 16.65 5.22
N PHE A 2 -23.45 17.31 4.87
CA PHE A 2 -22.28 17.49 5.76
C PHE A 2 -22.18 18.97 6.12
N GLU A 3 -22.95 19.44 7.10
CA GLU A 3 -22.59 20.66 7.81
C GLU A 3 -21.23 20.42 8.49
N ARG A 4 -20.29 21.31 8.21
CA ARG A 4 -18.97 21.30 8.87
C ARG A 4 -19.19 21.52 10.37
N THR A 5 -19.21 20.44 11.11
CA THR A 5 -19.03 20.50 12.56
C THR A 5 -17.61 20.99 12.82
N SER A 6 -17.51 22.01 13.65
CA SER A 6 -16.26 22.61 14.12
C SER A 6 -15.26 21.54 14.51
N THR A 7 -14.02 21.72 14.07
CA THR A 7 -12.85 20.89 14.35
C THR A 7 -12.85 20.41 15.82
N GLY A 8 -13.15 19.12 16.04
CA GLY A 8 -13.09 18.49 17.36
C GLY A 8 -14.41 17.95 17.93
N ALA A 9 -15.55 18.16 17.29
CA ALA A 9 -16.80 17.55 17.75
C ALA A 9 -16.84 16.05 17.31
N PRO A 10 -17.25 15.12 18.19
CA PRO A 10 -17.44 13.73 17.83
C PRO A 10 -18.54 13.59 16.77
N PHE A 11 -18.39 12.61 15.90
CA PHE A 11 -19.42 12.30 14.89
C PHE A 11 -20.77 12.02 15.56
N THR A 12 -21.85 12.49 14.95
CA THR A 12 -23.18 12.11 15.41
C THR A 12 -23.45 10.64 15.09
N ALA A 13 -24.27 9.97 15.91
CA ALA A 13 -24.63 8.56 15.69
C ALA A 13 -25.15 8.27 14.28
N GLY A 14 -25.85 9.24 13.66
CA GLY A 14 -26.29 9.13 12.27
C GLY A 14 -25.16 9.18 11.24
N GLN A 15 -24.12 9.97 11.49
CA GLN A 15 -22.93 10.05 10.63
C GLN A 15 -22.07 8.79 10.75
N GLU A 16 -21.91 8.25 11.94
CA GLU A 16 -21.21 6.98 12.18
C GLU A 16 -21.93 5.81 11.52
N LEU A 17 -23.25 5.77 11.64
CA LEU A 17 -24.09 4.75 11.02
C LEU A 17 -24.03 4.85 9.48
N LEU A 18 -24.07 6.05 8.93
CA LEU A 18 -23.97 6.29 7.47
C LEU A 18 -22.61 5.85 6.93
N LEU A 19 -21.53 6.19 7.61
CA LEU A 19 -20.16 5.80 7.23
C LEU A 19 -19.97 4.27 7.36
N GLY A 20 -20.41 3.68 8.46
CA GLY A 20 -20.27 2.24 8.70
C GLY A 20 -21.12 1.40 7.75
N LEU A 21 -22.43 1.68 7.66
CA LEU A 21 -23.31 0.95 6.74
C LEU A 21 -22.99 1.24 5.28
N GLY A 22 -22.64 2.48 4.92
CA GLY A 22 -22.28 2.86 3.56
C GLY A 22 -21.06 2.10 3.07
N SER A 23 -20.02 2.00 3.90
CA SER A 23 -18.80 1.22 3.59
C SER A 23 -19.12 -0.26 3.41
N THR A 24 -19.89 -0.83 4.34
CA THR A 24 -20.27 -2.26 4.30
C THR A 24 -21.14 -2.58 3.08
N LEU A 25 -22.12 -1.73 2.79
CA LEU A 25 -22.97 -1.88 1.60
C LEU A 25 -22.17 -1.72 0.30
N GLY A 26 -21.19 -0.82 0.26
CA GLY A 26 -20.29 -0.66 -0.88
C GLY A 26 -19.50 -1.95 -1.16
N ILE A 27 -18.93 -2.57 -0.14
CA ILE A 27 -18.21 -3.85 -0.27
C ILE A 27 -19.17 -4.98 -0.67
N ALA A 28 -20.36 -5.03 -0.09
CA ALA A 28 -21.36 -6.03 -0.43
C ALA A 28 -21.86 -5.89 -1.88
N ALA A 29 -22.07 -4.65 -2.35
CA ALA A 29 -22.44 -4.38 -3.74
C ALA A 29 -21.32 -4.79 -4.71
N GLN A 30 -20.07 -4.47 -4.39
CA GLN A 30 -18.91 -4.90 -5.18
C GLN A 30 -18.83 -6.43 -5.29
N ALA A 31 -19.03 -7.14 -4.18
CA ALA A 31 -19.05 -8.60 -4.17
C ALA A 31 -20.24 -9.14 -5.00
N ALA A 32 -21.42 -8.53 -4.88
CA ALA A 32 -22.61 -8.95 -5.62
C ALA A 32 -22.45 -8.80 -7.14
N VAL A 33 -21.81 -7.72 -7.60
CA VAL A 33 -21.51 -7.50 -9.04
C VAL A 33 -20.59 -8.59 -9.61
N LEU A 34 -19.71 -9.19 -8.81
CA LEU A 34 -18.81 -10.26 -9.26
C LEU A 34 -19.51 -11.62 -9.43
N ILE A 35 -20.66 -11.85 -8.76
CA ILE A 35 -21.38 -13.13 -8.80
C ILE A 35 -21.79 -13.55 -10.22
N PRO A 36 -22.41 -12.68 -11.07
CA PRO A 36 -22.79 -13.06 -12.42
C PRO A 36 -21.58 -13.40 -13.30
N PHE A 37 -20.46 -12.69 -13.14
CA PHE A 37 -19.23 -12.99 -13.88
C PHE A 37 -18.62 -14.33 -13.47
N LEU A 38 -18.64 -14.65 -12.18
CA LEU A 38 -18.19 -15.95 -11.68
C LEU A 38 -19.08 -17.09 -12.22
N ARG A 39 -20.38 -16.89 -12.26
CA ARG A 39 -21.32 -17.88 -12.85
C ARG A 39 -21.12 -18.04 -14.34
N ALA A 40 -20.90 -16.94 -15.07
CA ALA A 40 -20.63 -16.96 -16.52
C ALA A 40 -19.32 -17.68 -16.87
N SER A 41 -18.30 -17.62 -15.98
CA SER A 41 -17.04 -18.38 -16.13
C SER A 41 -17.14 -19.85 -15.74
N GLY A 42 -18.36 -20.37 -15.46
CA GLY A 42 -18.60 -21.79 -15.13
C GLY A 42 -18.28 -22.15 -13.67
N TYR A 43 -17.96 -21.15 -12.84
CA TYR A 43 -17.71 -21.42 -11.43
C TYR A 43 -19.00 -21.65 -10.67
N HIS A 44 -19.16 -22.87 -10.14
CA HIS A 44 -20.27 -23.25 -9.26
C HIS A 44 -19.75 -23.36 -7.83
N PHE A 45 -20.20 -22.46 -6.97
CA PHE A 45 -19.86 -22.51 -5.55
C PHE A 45 -20.47 -23.76 -4.92
N ARG A 46 -19.62 -24.72 -4.55
CA ARG A 46 -20.00 -25.90 -3.78
C ARG A 46 -19.20 -25.89 -2.48
N PRO A 47 -19.78 -25.51 -1.35
CA PRO A 47 -19.09 -25.57 -0.07
C PRO A 47 -18.71 -27.03 0.25
N ARG A 48 -17.43 -27.31 0.34
CA ARG A 48 -16.89 -28.59 0.80
C ARG A 48 -16.33 -28.39 2.20
N PHE A 49 -16.88 -29.13 3.15
CA PHE A 49 -16.41 -29.18 4.54
C PHE A 49 -15.49 -30.36 4.80
N ASP A 50 -14.90 -30.92 3.73
CA ASP A 50 -13.94 -32.01 3.84
C ASP A 50 -12.52 -31.43 4.07
N PHE A 51 -12.11 -31.45 5.31
CA PHE A 51 -10.79 -30.96 5.75
C PHE A 51 -9.69 -32.04 5.72
N LYS A 52 -10.03 -33.29 5.38
CA LYS A 52 -9.06 -34.38 5.23
C LYS A 52 -8.41 -34.33 3.85
N ASN A 53 -7.08 -34.32 3.80
CA ASN A 53 -6.26 -34.29 2.58
C ASN A 53 -6.31 -33.03 1.70
N THR A 54 -6.76 -31.89 2.23
CA THR A 54 -6.83 -30.61 1.48
C THR A 54 -5.55 -29.78 1.54
N GLY A 55 -4.42 -30.33 2.03
CA GLY A 55 -3.15 -29.59 2.13
C GLY A 55 -3.15 -28.46 3.16
N LEU A 56 -4.13 -28.45 4.08
CA LEU A 56 -4.28 -27.43 5.14
C LEU A 56 -3.02 -27.24 5.98
N GLY A 57 -2.21 -28.28 6.18
CA GLY A 57 -0.95 -28.15 6.92
C GLY A 57 0.06 -27.23 6.22
N LYS A 58 0.16 -27.26 4.87
CA LYS A 58 1.01 -26.36 4.09
C LYS A 58 0.46 -24.93 4.17
N THR A 59 -0.85 -24.80 4.02
CA THR A 59 -1.55 -23.48 4.12
C THR A 59 -1.40 -22.87 5.51
N PHE A 60 -1.52 -23.66 6.58
CA PHE A 60 -1.35 -23.19 7.95
C PHE A 60 0.09 -22.73 8.24
N ARG A 61 1.07 -23.45 7.70
CA ARG A 61 2.48 -23.05 7.82
C ARG A 61 2.78 -21.72 7.10
N LEU A 62 2.22 -21.54 5.90
CA LEU A 62 2.32 -20.26 5.17
C LEU A 62 1.58 -19.14 5.91
N ALA A 63 0.36 -19.40 6.39
CA ALA A 63 -0.44 -18.45 7.14
C ALA A 63 0.27 -17.94 8.40
N LYS A 64 1.00 -18.81 9.11
CA LYS A 64 1.80 -18.42 10.29
C LYS A 64 2.84 -17.36 9.95
N TRP A 65 3.58 -17.51 8.87
CA TRP A 65 4.60 -16.56 8.45
C TRP A 65 3.97 -15.25 7.95
N THR A 66 2.89 -15.37 7.18
CA THR A 66 2.11 -14.19 6.72
C THR A 66 1.54 -13.43 7.90
N LEU A 67 0.99 -14.13 8.91
CA LEU A 67 0.50 -13.49 10.14
C LEU A 67 1.62 -12.76 10.90
N GLY A 68 2.80 -13.39 11.02
CA GLY A 68 3.97 -12.75 11.62
C GLY A 68 4.37 -11.47 10.89
N PHE A 69 4.42 -11.51 9.56
CA PHE A 69 4.70 -10.33 8.74
C PHE A 69 3.65 -9.21 8.94
N VAL A 70 2.36 -9.57 8.94
CA VAL A 70 1.27 -8.62 9.19
C VAL A 70 1.38 -7.99 10.59
N LEU A 71 1.66 -8.79 11.62
CA LEU A 71 1.81 -8.28 12.98
C LEU A 71 2.97 -7.28 13.11
N VAL A 72 4.12 -7.57 12.50
CA VAL A 72 5.26 -6.65 12.49
C VAL A 72 4.92 -5.36 11.75
N THR A 73 4.23 -5.45 10.61
CA THR A 73 3.79 -4.29 9.83
C THR A 73 2.79 -3.44 10.62
N GLN A 74 1.85 -4.07 11.31
CA GLN A 74 0.89 -3.35 12.16
C GLN A 74 1.57 -2.70 13.36
N ALA A 75 2.53 -3.36 13.99
CA ALA A 75 3.30 -2.77 15.07
C ALA A 75 4.06 -1.51 14.59
N ALA A 76 4.72 -1.60 13.43
CA ALA A 76 5.38 -0.44 12.81
C ALA A 76 4.39 0.70 12.51
N PHE A 77 3.20 0.37 11.98
CA PHE A 77 2.15 1.35 11.71
C PHE A 77 1.63 2.04 12.99
N ILE A 78 1.48 1.29 14.09
CA ILE A 78 1.09 1.84 15.39
C ILE A 78 2.16 2.83 15.90
N VAL A 79 3.45 2.49 15.76
CA VAL A 79 4.55 3.38 16.15
C VAL A 79 4.51 4.68 15.34
N VAL A 80 4.40 4.57 14.01
CA VAL A 80 4.31 5.73 13.11
C VAL A 80 3.11 6.61 13.47
N THR A 81 1.94 5.99 13.67
CA THR A 81 0.71 6.71 14.03
C THR A 81 0.85 7.44 15.37
N LYS A 82 1.44 6.80 16.38
CA LYS A 82 1.68 7.43 17.69
C LYS A 82 2.64 8.61 17.59
N LEU A 83 3.75 8.46 16.84
CA LEU A 83 4.71 9.54 16.64
C LEU A 83 4.10 10.70 15.86
N ALA A 84 3.38 10.41 14.79
CA ALA A 84 2.71 11.42 13.97
C ALA A 84 1.59 12.14 14.76
N SER A 85 0.79 11.41 15.55
CA SER A 85 -0.24 12.01 16.40
C SER A 85 0.35 12.80 17.55
N GLY A 86 1.49 12.38 18.11
CA GLY A 86 2.20 13.08 19.17
C GLY A 86 2.72 14.46 18.72
N ALA A 87 3.02 14.63 17.45
CA ALA A 87 3.44 15.90 16.88
C ALA A 87 2.32 16.99 16.91
N THR A 88 1.07 16.62 17.16
CA THR A 88 -0.07 17.57 17.30
C THR A 88 -0.36 17.99 18.74
N VAL A 89 0.28 17.39 19.73
CA VAL A 89 0.01 17.62 21.17
C VAL A 89 0.45 19.00 21.69
N GLY A 90 0.92 19.87 20.84
CA GLY A 90 1.22 21.29 21.17
C GLY A 90 0.36 22.29 20.43
N GLY A 91 -0.64 21.86 19.64
CA GLY A 91 -1.45 22.75 18.83
C GLY A 91 -0.75 23.29 17.57
N GLU A 92 0.50 22.96 17.38
CA GLU A 92 1.34 23.34 16.24
C GLU A 92 1.80 22.11 15.48
N GLY A 93 1.12 21.74 14.43
CA GLY A 93 1.56 20.68 13.52
C GLY A 93 0.41 19.88 12.92
N ALA A 94 0.56 19.54 11.65
CA ALA A 94 -0.44 18.79 10.90
C ALA A 94 -0.46 17.28 11.21
N GLY A 95 0.45 16.79 12.05
CA GLY A 95 0.47 15.43 12.60
C GLY A 95 0.24 14.33 11.56
N LEU A 96 -0.70 13.45 11.87
CA LEU A 96 -1.06 12.30 11.03
C LEU A 96 -1.57 12.71 9.64
N THR A 97 -2.24 13.87 9.52
CA THR A 97 -2.74 14.38 8.23
C THR A 97 -1.59 14.75 7.31
N ALA A 98 -0.58 15.47 7.81
CA ALA A 98 0.61 15.80 7.03
C ALA A 98 1.36 14.55 6.57
N TYR A 99 1.54 13.59 7.47
CA TYR A 99 2.15 12.30 7.13
C TYR A 99 1.35 11.56 6.04
N SER A 100 0.03 11.49 6.16
CA SER A 100 -0.84 10.80 5.21
C SER A 100 -0.81 11.45 3.83
N ASN A 101 -0.80 12.78 3.77
CA ASN A 101 -0.69 13.54 2.53
C ASN A 101 0.69 13.35 1.87
N ALA A 102 1.77 13.42 2.65
CA ALA A 102 3.12 13.13 2.17
C ALA A 102 3.25 11.70 1.64
N TYR A 103 2.70 10.73 2.36
CA TYR A 103 2.68 9.32 1.96
C TYR A 103 1.90 9.11 0.66
N ALA A 104 0.76 9.80 0.49
CA ALA A 104 -0.03 9.72 -0.74
C ALA A 104 0.76 10.21 -1.97
N VAL A 105 1.53 11.27 -1.85
CA VAL A 105 2.42 11.74 -2.92
C VAL A 105 3.59 10.80 -3.14
N TRP A 106 4.23 10.35 -2.05
CA TRP A 106 5.40 9.48 -2.08
C TRP A 106 5.11 8.13 -2.75
N ILE A 107 3.92 7.55 -2.54
CA ILE A 107 3.56 6.23 -3.08
C ILE A 107 3.27 6.27 -4.60
N LEU A 108 3.00 7.44 -5.19
CA LEU A 108 2.63 7.55 -6.61
C LEU A 108 3.69 7.00 -7.57
N PRO A 109 4.96 7.41 -7.53
CA PRO A 109 5.98 6.86 -8.43
C PRO A 109 6.14 5.35 -8.24
N HIS A 110 6.09 4.87 -6.99
CA HIS A 110 6.17 3.45 -6.68
C HIS A 110 4.99 2.67 -7.29
N SER A 111 3.76 3.13 -7.09
CA SER A 111 2.56 2.43 -7.58
C SER A 111 2.49 2.41 -9.11
N LEU A 112 2.87 3.50 -9.77
CA LEU A 112 2.84 3.59 -11.22
C LEU A 112 3.95 2.78 -11.89
N ILE A 113 5.17 2.82 -11.37
CA ILE A 113 6.35 2.25 -12.02
C ILE A 113 6.65 0.86 -11.46
N THR A 114 6.83 0.75 -10.14
CA THR A 114 7.29 -0.51 -9.52
C THR A 114 6.25 -1.60 -9.63
N VAL A 115 4.98 -1.29 -9.35
CA VAL A 115 3.91 -2.28 -9.40
C VAL A 115 3.71 -2.76 -10.84
N SER A 116 3.77 -1.87 -11.83
CA SER A 116 3.66 -2.22 -13.25
C SER A 116 4.79 -3.13 -13.70
N LEU A 117 6.04 -2.78 -13.37
CA LEU A 117 7.21 -3.60 -13.72
C LEU A 117 7.19 -4.96 -13.02
N ALA A 118 6.87 -5.00 -11.74
CA ALA A 118 6.78 -6.25 -10.97
C ALA A 118 5.67 -7.17 -11.52
N THR A 119 4.54 -6.59 -11.93
CA THR A 119 3.45 -7.35 -12.55
C THR A 119 3.84 -7.88 -13.92
N ALA A 120 4.54 -7.08 -14.74
CA ALA A 120 5.02 -7.51 -16.04
C ALA A 120 6.12 -8.60 -15.95
N MET A 121 6.97 -8.54 -14.93
CA MET A 121 8.03 -9.52 -14.66
C MET A 121 7.45 -10.89 -14.25
N LEU A 122 6.36 -10.92 -13.49
CA LEU A 122 5.86 -12.11 -12.80
C LEU A 122 5.64 -13.33 -13.73
N PRO A 123 5.02 -13.21 -14.94
CA PRO A 123 4.82 -14.36 -15.83
C PRO A 123 6.14 -14.94 -16.34
N ALA A 124 7.15 -14.09 -16.60
CA ALA A 124 8.47 -14.54 -17.05
C ALA A 124 9.21 -15.25 -15.91
N ALA A 125 9.22 -14.65 -14.70
CA ALA A 125 9.83 -15.23 -13.52
C ALA A 125 9.20 -16.59 -13.15
N SER A 126 7.86 -16.72 -13.20
CA SER A 126 7.15 -17.97 -12.92
C SER A 126 7.48 -19.07 -13.93
N ARG A 127 7.64 -18.77 -15.21
CA ARG A 127 8.05 -19.75 -16.24
C ARG A 127 9.47 -20.25 -15.98
N LEU A 128 10.40 -19.35 -15.66
CA LEU A 128 11.78 -19.70 -15.33
C LEU A 128 11.85 -20.54 -14.04
N ALA A 129 11.06 -20.17 -13.03
CA ALA A 129 10.96 -20.94 -11.80
C ALA A 129 10.42 -22.35 -12.03
N ALA A 130 9.37 -22.51 -12.85
CA ALA A 130 8.81 -23.82 -13.22
C ALA A 130 9.81 -24.69 -14.02
N ALA A 131 10.72 -24.06 -14.77
CA ALA A 131 11.82 -24.73 -15.45
C ALA A 131 13.02 -25.05 -14.54
N GLY A 132 12.99 -24.65 -13.27
CA GLY A 132 14.10 -24.81 -12.32
C GLY A 132 15.28 -23.83 -12.55
N ASP A 133 15.12 -22.85 -13.43
CA ASP A 133 16.14 -21.86 -13.76
C ASP A 133 16.16 -20.70 -12.77
N ARG A 134 16.70 -20.95 -11.56
CA ARG A 134 16.86 -19.91 -10.53
C ARG A 134 17.77 -18.75 -10.96
N PRO A 135 18.89 -18.97 -11.68
CA PRO A 135 19.68 -17.87 -12.23
C PRO A 135 18.88 -16.99 -13.18
N GLY A 136 18.03 -17.55 -14.01
CA GLY A 136 17.14 -16.81 -14.90
C GLY A 136 16.13 -15.94 -14.13
N VAL A 137 15.52 -16.47 -13.06
CA VAL A 137 14.66 -15.70 -12.16
C VAL A 137 15.40 -14.52 -11.54
N ALA A 138 16.63 -14.74 -11.06
CA ALA A 138 17.46 -13.68 -10.49
C ALA A 138 17.82 -12.60 -11.53
N ALA A 139 18.14 -13.00 -12.75
CA ALA A 139 18.47 -12.08 -13.85
C ALA A 139 17.26 -11.20 -14.22
N GLU A 140 16.06 -11.79 -14.33
CA GLU A 140 14.84 -11.07 -14.64
C GLU A 140 14.44 -10.11 -13.50
N THR A 141 14.60 -10.55 -12.25
CA THR A 141 14.39 -9.69 -11.06
C THR A 141 15.34 -8.50 -11.07
N MET A 142 16.63 -8.73 -11.34
CA MET A 142 17.63 -7.66 -11.41
C MET A 142 17.34 -6.69 -12.56
N ARG A 143 16.84 -7.18 -13.69
CA ARG A 143 16.40 -6.35 -14.81
C ARG A 143 15.24 -5.43 -14.40
N ALA A 144 14.23 -5.98 -13.74
CA ALA A 144 13.10 -5.19 -13.23
C ALA A 144 13.56 -4.13 -12.22
N ILE A 145 14.47 -4.47 -11.29
CA ILE A 145 15.05 -3.52 -10.33
C ILE A 145 15.77 -2.39 -11.08
N ARG A 146 16.64 -2.70 -12.04
CA ARG A 146 17.37 -1.68 -12.81
C ARG A 146 16.42 -0.73 -13.53
N LEU A 147 15.40 -1.26 -14.20
CA LEU A 147 14.38 -0.44 -14.89
C LEU A 147 13.61 0.45 -13.89
N ALA A 148 13.20 -0.10 -12.76
CA ALA A 148 12.53 0.69 -11.72
C ALA A 148 13.44 1.81 -11.20
N MET A 149 14.71 1.52 -10.92
CA MET A 149 15.68 2.50 -10.42
C MET A 149 15.93 3.64 -11.39
N THR A 150 15.91 3.40 -12.70
CA THR A 150 16.09 4.44 -13.72
C THR A 150 15.08 5.59 -13.55
N ALA A 151 13.86 5.29 -13.12
CA ALA A 151 12.82 6.29 -12.90
C ALA A 151 12.68 6.71 -11.43
N LEU A 152 12.86 5.78 -10.49
CA LEU A 152 12.61 6.05 -9.06
C LEU A 152 13.78 6.75 -8.36
N LEU A 153 15.02 6.60 -8.85
CA LEU A 153 16.14 7.39 -8.33
C LEU A 153 15.95 8.89 -8.62
N PRO A 154 15.66 9.33 -9.86
CA PRO A 154 15.32 10.72 -10.11
C PRO A 154 14.12 11.21 -9.31
N ALA A 155 13.06 10.39 -9.16
CA ALA A 155 11.89 10.75 -8.36
C ALA A 155 12.25 10.92 -6.87
N SER A 156 13.07 10.02 -6.31
CA SER A 156 13.57 10.13 -4.95
C SER A 156 14.39 11.40 -4.74
N VAL A 157 15.30 11.72 -5.66
CA VAL A 157 16.10 12.96 -5.62
C VAL A 157 15.18 14.18 -5.76
N ALA A 158 14.18 14.12 -6.64
CA ALA A 158 13.20 15.20 -6.79
C ALA A 158 12.44 15.45 -5.47
N PHE A 159 12.01 14.40 -4.77
CA PHE A 159 11.37 14.54 -3.46
C PHE A 159 12.31 15.08 -2.38
N LEU A 160 13.59 14.71 -2.42
CA LEU A 160 14.59 15.25 -1.48
C LEU A 160 14.83 16.75 -1.69
N VAL A 161 14.93 17.19 -2.95
CA VAL A 161 15.29 18.59 -3.29
C VAL A 161 14.05 19.47 -3.37
N LEU A 162 12.97 18.95 -3.96
CA LEU A 162 11.75 19.71 -4.26
C LEU A 162 10.60 19.38 -3.31
N GLY A 163 10.81 18.62 -2.24
CA GLY A 163 9.72 18.18 -1.36
C GLY A 163 8.91 19.32 -0.77
N LEU A 164 9.55 20.40 -0.33
CA LEU A 164 8.87 21.60 0.15
C LEU A 164 8.09 22.32 -0.98
N PRO A 165 8.69 22.69 -2.12
CA PRO A 165 7.96 23.28 -3.24
C PRO A 165 6.80 22.42 -3.73
N LEU A 166 6.98 21.09 -3.84
CA LEU A 166 5.94 20.17 -4.27
C LEU A 166 4.77 20.12 -3.28
N ALA A 167 5.05 20.10 -1.98
CA ALA A 167 4.03 20.15 -0.95
C ALA A 167 3.25 21.47 -0.98
N HIS A 168 3.93 22.60 -1.15
CA HIS A 168 3.26 23.90 -1.30
C HIS A 168 2.42 23.98 -2.57
N LEU A 169 2.90 23.41 -3.69
CA LEU A 169 2.15 23.36 -4.94
C LEU A 169 0.88 22.50 -4.82
N ALA A 170 0.96 21.36 -4.14
CA ALA A 170 -0.15 20.42 -4.02
C ALA A 170 -1.13 20.77 -2.90
N PHE A 171 -0.65 21.28 -1.77
CA PHE A 171 -1.42 21.48 -0.54
C PHE A 171 -1.39 22.93 -0.02
N GLY A 172 -0.69 23.84 -0.68
CA GLY A 172 -0.51 25.23 -0.26
C GLY A 172 -1.74 26.12 -0.44
N PHE A 173 -2.95 25.55 -0.59
CA PHE A 173 -4.19 26.28 -0.83
C PHE A 173 -5.18 26.15 0.33
N GLY A 174 -5.90 27.23 0.60
CA GLY A 174 -6.96 27.23 1.60
C GLY A 174 -6.44 26.95 3.02
N GLN A 175 -7.13 26.09 3.76
CA GLN A 175 -6.76 25.75 5.14
C GLN A 175 -5.50 24.86 5.22
N GLY A 176 -5.15 24.15 4.16
CA GLY A 176 -3.96 23.30 4.09
C GLY A 176 -2.64 24.05 3.95
N ALA A 177 -2.69 25.35 3.62
CA ALA A 177 -1.48 26.17 3.39
C ALA A 177 -0.55 26.22 4.62
N LYS A 178 -1.11 26.24 5.82
CA LYS A 178 -0.35 26.24 7.08
C LYS A 178 0.42 24.93 7.31
N ASP A 179 -0.11 23.83 6.78
CA ASP A 179 0.39 22.47 7.00
C ASP A 179 1.31 21.99 5.87
N ALA A 180 1.37 22.73 4.75
CA ALA A 180 2.14 22.35 3.57
C ALA A 180 3.63 22.13 3.87
N SER A 181 4.22 22.94 4.76
CA SER A 181 5.62 22.77 5.17
C SER A 181 5.86 21.46 5.91
N TYR A 182 4.94 21.03 6.76
CA TYR A 182 5.02 19.73 7.46
C TYR A 182 4.88 18.57 6.48
N VAL A 183 3.99 18.69 5.49
CA VAL A 183 3.87 17.71 4.39
C VAL A 183 5.18 17.62 3.62
N GLY A 184 5.79 18.74 3.28
CA GLY A 184 7.08 18.80 2.58
C GLY A 184 8.21 18.16 3.37
N GLY A 185 8.32 18.45 4.66
CA GLY A 185 9.31 17.83 5.55
C GLY A 185 9.13 16.30 5.65
N ALA A 186 7.89 15.83 5.80
CA ALA A 186 7.57 14.40 5.81
C ALA A 186 7.91 13.74 4.45
N LEU A 187 7.62 14.42 3.32
CA LEU A 187 7.93 13.91 1.99
C LEU A 187 9.44 13.76 1.76
N ILE A 188 10.23 14.72 2.22
CA ILE A 188 11.72 14.67 2.18
C ILE A 188 12.22 13.46 3.00
N ALA A 189 11.70 13.26 4.20
CA ALA A 189 12.08 12.13 5.04
C ALA A 189 11.70 10.78 4.40
N LEU A 190 10.52 10.68 3.81
CA LEU A 190 10.05 9.47 3.11
C LEU A 190 10.82 9.19 1.81
N ALA A 191 11.38 10.20 1.16
CA ALA A 191 12.09 10.07 -0.11
C ALA A 191 13.24 9.05 -0.04
N ILE A 192 13.97 9.01 1.07
CA ILE A 192 15.07 8.06 1.31
C ILE A 192 14.55 6.62 1.29
N GLY A 193 13.34 6.40 1.80
CA GLY A 193 12.68 5.08 1.85
C GLY A 193 12.20 4.55 0.50
N LEU A 194 12.08 5.37 -0.54
CA LEU A 194 11.50 4.99 -1.82
C LEU A 194 12.31 3.88 -2.53
N VAL A 195 13.62 4.01 -2.52
CA VAL A 195 14.54 3.06 -3.15
C VAL A 195 14.51 1.68 -2.48
N PRO A 196 14.79 1.56 -1.16
CA PRO A 196 14.77 0.25 -0.50
C PRO A 196 13.37 -0.38 -0.51
N PHE A 197 12.30 0.40 -0.40
CA PHE A 197 10.93 -0.09 -0.49
C PHE A 197 10.64 -0.71 -1.87
N THR A 198 11.11 -0.09 -2.94
CA THR A 198 10.98 -0.61 -4.30
C THR A 198 11.73 -1.92 -4.51
N VAL A 199 12.98 -1.98 -4.06
CA VAL A 199 13.79 -3.20 -4.15
C VAL A 199 13.12 -4.34 -3.38
N GLN A 200 12.69 -4.08 -2.15
CA GLN A 200 11.96 -5.06 -1.34
C GLN A 200 10.72 -5.57 -2.06
N TYR A 201 9.91 -4.69 -2.65
CA TYR A 201 8.68 -5.07 -3.33
C TYR A 201 8.93 -5.99 -4.53
N ILE A 202 9.92 -5.67 -5.38
CA ILE A 202 10.27 -6.48 -6.56
C ILE A 202 10.83 -7.84 -6.11
N CYS A 203 11.74 -7.87 -5.12
CA CYS A 203 12.27 -9.11 -4.58
C CYS A 203 11.17 -10.01 -4.00
N LEU A 204 10.22 -9.43 -3.27
CA LEU A 204 9.09 -10.18 -2.72
C LEU A 204 8.27 -10.86 -3.82
N ARG A 205 8.06 -10.20 -4.96
CA ARG A 205 7.39 -10.79 -6.12
C ARG A 205 8.18 -11.93 -6.75
N ALA A 206 9.51 -11.83 -6.76
CA ALA A 206 10.37 -12.91 -7.23
C ALA A 206 10.29 -14.16 -6.33
N PHE A 207 10.23 -13.98 -5.00
CA PHE A 207 9.98 -15.08 -4.07
C PHE A 207 8.62 -15.73 -4.27
N TYR A 208 7.58 -14.95 -4.54
CA TYR A 208 6.27 -15.51 -4.87
C TYR A 208 6.29 -16.33 -6.18
N ALA A 209 7.11 -15.95 -7.16
CA ALA A 209 7.27 -16.72 -8.39
C ALA A 209 8.00 -18.06 -8.15
N LEU A 210 8.88 -18.13 -7.17
CA LEU A 210 9.59 -19.34 -6.77
C LEU A 210 8.74 -20.26 -5.86
N GLU A 211 7.56 -19.83 -5.41
CA GLU A 211 6.71 -20.53 -4.43
C GLU A 211 7.41 -20.82 -3.09
N ASP A 212 8.40 -19.99 -2.72
CA ASP A 212 9.18 -20.09 -1.49
C ASP A 212 8.61 -19.21 -0.36
#